data_8d4197baf7488d6190aa08341de0b13e
#
_entry.id   8d4197baf7488d6190aa08341de0b13e
#
_cell.length_a   1.000
_cell.length_b   1.000
_cell.length_c   1.000
_cell.angle_alpha   90.00
_cell.angle_beta   90.00
_cell.angle_gamma   90.00
#
_symmetry.space_group_name_H-M   'P 1'
#
loop_
_entity.id
_entity.type
_entity.pdbx_description
1 polymer ?
#
loop_
_entity_poly.entity_id
_entity_poly.type
_entity_poly.pdbx_seq_one_letter_code
_entity_poly.pdbx_strand_id
1 'polypeptide(L)'
;MKKSYIYFMANKNNTVIYIGVTSNLLERVHQHKIKFHKGFTASYNCDKLVYFEQFENMNQAIAREKQLKAGNRKRKEELIQLKNPTWKDLSEG
;
A
#
# COMPACT_ATOMS: atom_id res chain seq x y z
N MET A 1 -12.06 -1.38 -18.91
CA MET A 1 -12.53 -1.36 -17.52
C MET A 1 -11.41 -0.95 -16.60
N LYS A 2 -11.74 -0.20 -15.57
CA LYS A 2 -10.76 0.25 -14.59
C LYS A 2 -10.32 -0.90 -13.70
N LYS A 3 -9.01 -1.08 -13.58
CA LYS A 3 -8.45 -1.98 -12.59
C LYS A 3 -8.51 -1.33 -11.21
N SER A 4 -8.39 -2.15 -10.19
CA SER A 4 -8.33 -1.68 -8.81
C SER A 4 -7.14 -2.35 -8.12
N TYR A 5 -6.66 -1.74 -7.05
CA TYR A 5 -5.43 -2.14 -6.40
C TYR A 5 -5.57 -2.10 -4.89
N ILE A 6 -4.95 -3.05 -4.22
CA ILE A 6 -4.57 -2.84 -2.82
C ILE A 6 -3.09 -2.47 -2.80
N TYR A 7 -2.70 -1.69 -1.83
CA TYR A 7 -1.31 -1.23 -1.76
C TYR A 7 -0.89 -1.05 -0.31
N PHE A 8 0.42 -1.24 -0.08
CA PHE A 8 1.03 -1.03 1.23
C PHE A 8 1.98 0.16 1.12
N MET A 9 1.77 1.15 1.98
CA MET A 9 2.70 2.27 2.15
C MET A 9 3.46 2.08 3.45
N ALA A 10 4.75 2.35 3.44
CA ALA A 10 5.58 2.23 4.63
C ALA A 10 6.37 3.52 4.84
N ASN A 11 6.76 3.76 6.10
CA ASN A 11 7.67 4.84 6.42
C ASN A 11 9.11 4.41 6.09
N LYS A 12 10.03 5.37 6.13
CA LYS A 12 11.44 5.16 5.77
C LYS A 12 12.06 3.97 6.50
N ASN A 13 11.75 3.80 7.77
CA ASN A 13 12.37 2.78 8.62
C ASN A 13 11.58 1.47 8.65
N ASN A 14 10.51 1.36 7.85
CA ASN A 14 9.69 0.15 7.75
C ASN A 14 9.05 -0.27 9.07
N THR A 15 8.82 0.68 9.97
CA THR A 15 8.21 0.39 11.27
C THR A 15 6.68 0.49 11.23
N VAL A 16 6.15 1.22 10.24
CA VAL A 16 4.70 1.41 10.08
C VAL A 16 4.31 1.00 8.67
N ILE A 17 3.23 0.23 8.55
CA ILE A 17 2.66 -0.19 7.26
C ILE A 17 1.20 0.25 7.23
N TYR A 18 0.82 0.94 6.16
CA TYR A 18 -0.56 1.33 5.88
C TYR A 18 -1.06 0.53 4.68
N ILE A 19 -2.29 0.01 4.77
CA ILE A 19 -2.93 -0.70 3.65
C ILE A 19 -4.09 0.14 3.16
N GLY A 20 -4.15 0.35 1.84
CA GLY A 20 -5.24 1.07 1.22
C GLY A 20 -5.73 0.38 -0.03
N VAL A 21 -6.82 0.91 -0.59
CA VAL A 21 -7.41 0.43 -1.84
C VAL A 21 -7.68 1.64 -2.73
N THR A 22 -7.46 1.48 -4.04
CA THR A 22 -7.63 2.58 -4.99
C THR A 22 -7.89 2.05 -6.39
N SER A 23 -8.55 2.86 -7.21
CA SER A 23 -8.68 2.61 -8.64
C SER A 23 -7.60 3.31 -9.46
N ASN A 24 -6.75 4.13 -8.81
CA ASN A 24 -5.65 4.84 -9.47
C ASN A 24 -4.43 4.84 -8.56
N LEU A 25 -3.58 3.82 -8.75
CA LEU A 25 -2.45 3.59 -7.86
C LEU A 25 -1.44 4.74 -7.88
N LEU A 26 -1.05 5.19 -9.06
CA LEU A 26 -0.04 6.24 -9.19
C LEU A 26 -0.49 7.55 -8.56
N GLU A 27 -1.73 7.95 -8.81
CA GLU A 27 -2.27 9.16 -8.21
C GLU A 27 -2.34 9.06 -6.69
N ARG A 28 -2.81 7.93 -6.18
CA ARG A 28 -2.93 7.75 -4.73
C ARG A 28 -1.57 7.74 -4.05
N VAL A 29 -0.56 7.09 -4.64
CA VAL A 29 0.80 7.09 -4.10
C VAL A 29 1.36 8.51 -4.09
N HIS A 30 1.14 9.26 -5.17
CA HIS A 30 1.57 10.66 -5.23
C HIS A 30 0.92 11.49 -4.10
N GLN A 31 -0.38 11.30 -3.87
CA GLN A 31 -1.09 11.98 -2.79
C GLN A 31 -0.49 11.66 -1.42
N HIS A 32 -0.08 10.42 -1.19
CA HIS A 32 0.61 10.06 0.06
C HIS A 32 1.96 10.76 0.17
N LYS A 33 2.71 10.83 -0.91
CA LYS A 33 4.04 11.45 -0.92
C LYS A 33 3.99 12.94 -0.60
N ILE A 34 2.99 13.65 -1.12
CA ILE A 34 2.84 15.09 -0.87
C ILE A 34 1.98 15.37 0.36
N LYS A 35 1.54 14.33 1.07
CA LYS A 35 0.69 14.43 2.26
C LYS A 35 -0.58 15.23 1.98
N PHE A 36 -1.17 14.98 0.80
CA PHE A 36 -2.37 15.65 0.34
C PHE A 36 -3.53 15.49 1.32
N HIS A 37 -3.72 14.26 1.85
CA HIS A 37 -4.68 13.99 2.89
C HIS A 37 -3.97 13.95 4.23
N LYS A 38 -4.42 14.74 5.19
CA LYS A 38 -3.92 14.66 6.56
C LYS A 38 -4.53 13.45 7.24
N GLY A 39 -3.74 12.75 8.04
CA GLY A 39 -4.22 11.57 8.73
C GLY A 39 -3.07 10.62 9.01
N PHE A 40 -3.40 9.31 9.08
CA PHE A 40 -2.45 8.28 9.46
C PHE A 40 -1.16 8.31 8.63
N THR A 41 -1.28 8.24 7.29
CA THR A 41 -0.10 8.16 6.44
C THR A 41 0.77 9.42 6.51
N ALA A 42 0.16 10.60 6.62
CA ALA A 42 0.90 11.84 6.76
C ALA A 42 1.59 11.92 8.13
N SER A 43 0.88 11.53 9.18
CA SER A 43 1.40 11.57 10.56
C SER A 43 2.61 10.66 10.75
N TYR A 44 2.58 9.48 10.10
CA TYR A 44 3.65 8.49 10.24
C TYR A 44 4.61 8.47 9.06
N ASN A 45 4.49 9.42 8.13
CA ASN A 45 5.36 9.53 6.95
C ASN A 45 5.39 8.26 6.11
N CYS A 46 4.22 7.64 5.89
CA CYS A 46 4.10 6.44 5.06
C CYS A 46 4.04 6.87 3.59
N ASP A 47 5.20 7.20 3.03
CA ASP A 47 5.31 7.76 1.69
C ASP A 47 6.04 6.85 0.70
N LYS A 48 6.35 5.62 1.10
CA LYS A 48 7.07 4.66 0.28
C LYS A 48 6.14 3.50 -0.09
N LEU A 49 5.94 3.25 -1.40
CA LEU A 49 5.12 2.14 -1.87
C LEU A 49 5.96 0.86 -1.85
N VAL A 50 5.61 -0.09 -0.98
CA VAL A 50 6.42 -1.30 -0.81
C VAL A 50 5.76 -2.57 -1.37
N TYR A 51 4.47 -2.53 -1.69
CA TYR A 51 3.75 -3.70 -2.18
C TYR A 51 2.42 -3.28 -2.79
N PHE A 52 1.97 -3.99 -3.83
CA PHE A 52 0.60 -3.81 -4.34
C PHE A 52 0.13 -5.07 -5.05
N GLU A 53 -1.19 -5.21 -5.18
CA GLU A 53 -1.84 -6.26 -5.95
C GLU A 53 -2.90 -5.62 -6.83
N GLN A 54 -3.07 -6.13 -8.05
CA GLN A 54 -4.04 -5.63 -9.00
C GLN A 54 -5.25 -6.56 -9.07
N PHE A 55 -6.44 -5.96 -9.18
CA PHE A 55 -7.70 -6.69 -9.29
C PHE A 55 -8.55 -6.16 -10.44
N GLU A 56 -9.47 -6.99 -10.92
CA GLU A 56 -10.33 -6.61 -12.03
C GLU A 56 -11.36 -5.56 -11.64
N ASN A 57 -11.78 -5.52 -10.37
CA ASN A 57 -12.76 -4.56 -9.92
C ASN A 57 -12.54 -4.19 -8.44
N MET A 58 -13.23 -3.12 -8.03
CA MET A 58 -13.07 -2.57 -6.70
C MET A 58 -13.57 -3.52 -5.60
N ASN A 59 -14.62 -4.30 -5.87
CA ASN A 59 -15.16 -5.21 -4.86
C ASN A 59 -14.14 -6.28 -4.48
N GLN A 60 -13.41 -6.81 -5.46
CA GLN A 60 -12.34 -7.78 -5.20
C GLN A 60 -11.21 -7.16 -4.38
N ALA A 61 -10.83 -5.94 -4.73
CA ALA A 61 -9.77 -5.23 -4.02
C ALA A 61 -10.16 -4.95 -2.57
N ILE A 62 -11.39 -4.51 -2.33
CA ILE A 62 -11.89 -4.23 -0.97
C ILE A 62 -11.89 -5.51 -0.14
N ALA A 63 -12.33 -6.63 -0.71
CA ALA A 63 -12.34 -7.92 -0.01
C ALA A 63 -10.91 -8.30 0.42
N ARG A 64 -9.95 -8.12 -0.47
CA ARG A 64 -8.54 -8.42 -0.17
C ARG A 64 -7.99 -7.48 0.91
N GLU A 65 -8.32 -6.19 0.83
CA GLU A 65 -7.89 -5.22 1.83
C GLU A 65 -8.38 -5.63 3.23
N LYS A 66 -9.65 -6.01 3.34
CA LYS A 66 -10.21 -6.44 4.62
C LYS A 66 -9.50 -7.69 5.16
N GLN A 67 -9.23 -8.65 4.28
CA GLN A 67 -8.52 -9.86 4.63
C GLN A 67 -7.12 -9.54 5.20
N LEU A 68 -6.39 -8.67 4.52
CA LEU A 68 -5.04 -8.30 4.92
C LEU A 68 -5.02 -7.48 6.21
N LYS A 69 -5.99 -6.59 6.39
CA LYS A 69 -6.09 -5.79 7.62
C LYS A 69 -6.42 -6.66 8.83
N ALA A 70 -7.17 -7.74 8.64
CA ALA A 70 -7.49 -8.68 9.72
C ALA A 70 -6.28 -9.55 10.10
N GLY A 71 -5.27 -9.65 9.24
CA GLY A 71 -4.07 -10.42 9.50
C GLY A 71 -3.07 -9.65 10.37
N ASN A 72 -2.07 -10.37 10.88
CA ASN A 72 -1.03 -9.75 11.69
C ASN A 72 0.07 -9.13 10.81
N ARG A 73 0.99 -8.42 11.45
CA ARG A 73 2.10 -7.76 10.75
C ARG A 73 3.00 -8.76 10.04
N LYS A 74 3.24 -9.91 10.65
CA LYS A 74 4.11 -10.95 10.06
C LYS A 74 3.61 -11.36 8.68
N ARG A 75 2.30 -11.52 8.52
CA ARG A 75 1.70 -11.87 7.23
C ARG A 75 1.97 -10.80 6.18
N LYS A 76 1.84 -9.53 6.56
CA LYS A 76 2.12 -8.42 5.65
C LYS A 76 3.58 -8.37 5.26
N GLU A 77 4.47 -8.59 6.22
CA GLU A 77 5.91 -8.62 5.96
C GLU A 77 6.28 -9.77 5.03
N GLU A 78 5.66 -10.94 5.18
CA GLU A 78 5.91 -12.07 4.30
C GLU A 78 5.54 -11.76 2.85
N LEU A 79 4.41 -11.08 2.63
CA LEU A 79 3.99 -10.68 1.29
C LEU A 79 4.98 -9.72 0.66
N ILE A 80 5.44 -8.72 1.42
CA ILE A 80 6.43 -7.76 0.94
C ILE A 80 7.73 -8.50 0.63
N GLN A 81 8.17 -9.39 1.51
CA GLN A 81 9.43 -10.12 1.36
C GLN A 81 9.46 -10.94 0.08
N LEU A 82 8.33 -11.52 -0.34
CA LEU A 82 8.26 -12.33 -1.55
C LEU A 82 8.51 -11.51 -2.82
N LYS A 83 8.03 -10.28 -2.87
CA LYS A 83 8.09 -9.46 -4.10
C LYS A 83 9.08 -8.32 -4.02
N ASN A 84 9.40 -7.84 -2.83
CA ASN A 84 10.21 -6.65 -2.64
C ASN A 84 11.03 -6.78 -1.37
N PRO A 85 11.97 -7.75 -1.33
CA PRO A 85 12.68 -8.08 -0.09
C PRO A 85 13.50 -6.93 0.51
N THR A 86 13.87 -5.95 -0.30
CA THR A 86 14.63 -4.80 0.20
C THR A 86 13.73 -3.62 0.60
N TRP A 87 12.41 -3.77 0.46
CA TRP A 87 11.43 -2.73 0.81
C TRP A 87 11.71 -1.40 0.11
N LYS A 88 12.16 -1.47 -1.14
CA LYS A 88 12.38 -0.26 -1.91
C LYS A 88 11.04 0.36 -2.33
N ASP A 89 11.07 1.65 -2.64
CA ASP A 89 9.88 2.35 -3.14
C ASP A 89 9.59 1.93 -4.57
N LEU A 90 8.52 1.17 -4.78
CA LEU A 90 8.14 0.65 -6.10
C LEU A 90 7.59 1.71 -7.05
N SER A 91 7.27 2.91 -6.54
CA SER A 91 6.81 4.01 -7.37
C SER A 91 7.96 4.75 -8.06
N GLU A 92 9.17 4.52 -7.63
CA GLU A 92 10.36 5.08 -8.26
C GLU A 92 10.92 4.05 -9.23
N GLY A 93 10.84 4.37 -10.47
CA GLY A 93 11.25 3.45 -11.51
C GLY A 93 12.65 3.37 -11.83
#